data_97b239f813b8a8d08f14bdd1c75ff701
#
_entry.id   97b239f813b8a8d08f14bdd1c75ff701
#
_cell.length_a   1.000
_cell.length_b   1.000
_cell.length_c   1.000
_cell.angle_alpha   90.00
_cell.angle_beta   90.00
_cell.angle_gamma   90.00
#
_symmetry.space_group_name_H-M   'P 1'
#
loop_
_entity.id
_entity.type
_entity.pdbx_description
1 polymer ?
#
loop_
_entity_poly.entity_id
_entity_poly.type
_entity_poly.pdbx_seq_one_letter_code
_entity_poly.pdbx_strand_id
1 'polypeptide(L)'
;MTSPSDPRPTGTNPWAALGMLCLGVFMTLLDVTIVSSATPSLIETFDASIDQAVWVFSAYIMAFATTLILAGRLGDLHGPRRMYLIGLTVFVTASVLCGAAQAPWQLIPLRVLQGVGGALLVPQLMPMITTLFPPQKWGAAFGFTGALSGLAVLAGPLVGGFLVTGASWRWIFYVNLPIGLLTFFLVLRFLPDPRPGLRQPLGIGSVLLLLSGVGAVVFGLVEGERLHWSATVWAIIVVGLALLAAFFADQRRRQSGVPLVPFVLFRARSFTLMNLIAVTVGFGVVGAFLPLTLYLQSVQGLSAARAGLVIAVMPLASVATAVISGRVIETAGPKRVLLGGLVCFSAGLGLIASQATAHASVWQLVGPLVLAGVGTGFTFAPMFSVGMREVPPQLSGVASGTVNTVQELGGLLASAAIGVVLQVRLGEGRNIATGRPVEAAGRPTQAALDAFHETLAGAIRVSMVIQMAVLAAGALCALAIKPAPPAAEPVGQPSSGEPRTADVD
;
A
#
# COMPACT_ATOMS: atom_id res chain seq x y z
N MET A 1 -19.89 6.23 -40.60
CA MET A 1 -19.62 5.96 -39.16
C MET A 1 -18.83 4.68 -39.11
N THR A 2 -17.52 4.79 -39.06
CA THR A 2 -16.60 3.67 -38.98
C THR A 2 -16.57 3.21 -37.51
N SER A 3 -16.92 1.93 -37.27
CA SER A 3 -16.81 1.24 -35.98
C SER A 3 -15.42 1.45 -35.42
N PRO A 4 -15.26 1.82 -34.12
CA PRO A 4 -13.94 1.88 -33.51
C PRO A 4 -13.37 0.47 -33.49
N SER A 5 -12.30 0.25 -34.24
CA SER A 5 -11.53 -0.98 -34.25
C SER A 5 -11.10 -1.30 -32.80
N ASP A 6 -11.56 -2.46 -32.31
CA ASP A 6 -11.21 -3.05 -31.01
C ASP A 6 -9.66 -3.18 -30.91
N PRO A 7 -8.97 -2.43 -30.02
CA PRO A 7 -7.53 -2.46 -29.94
C PRO A 7 -7.05 -3.62 -29.07
N ARG A 8 -7.61 -4.81 -29.23
CA ARG A 8 -7.06 -6.00 -28.56
C ARG A 8 -5.74 -6.34 -29.22
N PRO A 9 -4.61 -6.31 -28.51
CA PRO A 9 -3.37 -6.77 -29.08
C PRO A 9 -3.51 -8.27 -29.35
N THR A 10 -3.46 -8.60 -30.62
CA THR A 10 -3.44 -9.97 -31.11
C THR A 10 -2.24 -10.69 -30.50
N GLY A 11 -2.44 -11.58 -29.52
CA GLY A 11 -1.47 -12.60 -29.14
C GLY A 11 -1.01 -12.69 -27.68
N THR A 12 -1.19 -11.68 -26.82
CA THR A 12 -0.71 -11.79 -25.42
C THR A 12 -1.86 -12.15 -24.48
N ASN A 13 -1.69 -13.22 -23.68
CA ASN A 13 -2.65 -13.56 -22.63
C ASN A 13 -2.71 -12.42 -21.58
N PRO A 14 -3.88 -11.83 -21.31
CA PRO A 14 -4.03 -10.73 -20.32
C PRO A 14 -3.52 -11.08 -18.93
N TRP A 15 -3.66 -12.34 -18.51
CA TRP A 15 -3.17 -12.81 -17.21
C TRP A 15 -1.65 -12.87 -17.14
N ALA A 16 -0.98 -13.28 -18.25
CA ALA A 16 0.47 -13.23 -18.34
C ALA A 16 0.97 -11.78 -18.30
N ALA A 17 0.32 -10.86 -19.01
CA ALA A 17 0.63 -9.43 -18.96
C ALA A 17 0.47 -8.85 -17.54
N LEU A 18 -0.60 -9.21 -16.83
CA LEU A 18 -0.81 -8.83 -15.43
C LEU A 18 0.29 -9.40 -14.52
N GLY A 19 0.67 -10.68 -14.69
CA GLY A 19 1.75 -11.30 -13.95
C GLY A 19 3.09 -10.56 -14.10
N MET A 20 3.42 -10.12 -15.32
CA MET A 20 4.63 -9.32 -15.60
C MET A 20 4.60 -7.97 -14.87
N LEU A 21 3.47 -7.27 -14.88
CA LEU A 21 3.30 -6.01 -14.16
C LEU A 21 3.40 -6.21 -12.64
N CYS A 22 2.79 -7.28 -12.15
CA CYS A 22 2.81 -7.60 -10.74
C CYS A 22 4.21 -7.97 -10.22
N LEU A 23 5.13 -8.46 -11.06
CA LEU A 23 6.53 -8.68 -10.65
C LEU A 23 7.23 -7.40 -10.20
N GLY A 24 7.01 -6.26 -10.87
CA GLY A 24 7.57 -4.98 -10.45
C GLY A 24 6.94 -4.47 -9.15
N VAL A 25 5.63 -4.62 -8.99
CA VAL A 25 4.94 -4.27 -7.72
C VAL A 25 5.40 -5.18 -6.58
N PHE A 26 5.53 -6.48 -6.85
CA PHE A 26 6.10 -7.44 -5.91
C PHE A 26 7.48 -7.01 -5.43
N MET A 27 8.36 -6.61 -6.36
CA MET A 27 9.71 -6.14 -6.07
C MET A 27 9.71 -4.88 -5.19
N THR A 28 8.82 -3.90 -5.43
CA THR A 28 8.72 -2.69 -4.59
C THR A 28 8.25 -3.00 -3.18
N LEU A 29 7.29 -3.91 -3.00
CA LEU A 29 6.79 -4.31 -1.69
C LEU A 29 7.76 -5.22 -0.95
N LEU A 30 8.45 -6.10 -1.67
CA LEU A 30 9.54 -6.90 -1.11
C LEU A 30 10.64 -6.00 -0.56
N ASP A 31 11.04 -4.97 -1.31
CA ASP A 31 12.11 -4.03 -0.92
C ASP A 31 11.78 -3.31 0.40
N VAL A 32 10.54 -2.87 0.59
CA VAL A 32 10.09 -2.25 1.85
C VAL A 32 10.29 -3.18 3.05
N THR A 33 9.97 -4.45 2.89
CA THR A 33 9.97 -5.41 4.00
C THR A 33 11.33 -6.07 4.20
N ILE A 34 12.11 -6.28 3.15
CA ILE A 34 13.40 -6.96 3.20
C ILE A 34 14.48 -6.11 3.91
N VAL A 35 14.43 -4.77 3.76
CA VAL A 35 15.40 -3.83 4.36
C VAL A 35 15.35 -3.87 5.89
N SER A 36 14.19 -4.11 6.50
CA SER A 36 14.07 -4.25 7.94
C SER A 36 14.93 -5.39 8.52
N SER A 37 15.11 -6.47 7.75
CA SER A 37 15.96 -7.61 8.14
C SER A 37 17.45 -7.28 8.11
N ALA A 38 17.86 -6.29 7.31
CA ALA A 38 19.26 -5.89 7.15
C ALA A 38 19.69 -4.77 8.11
N THR A 39 18.75 -4.14 8.82
CA THR A 39 19.02 -2.99 9.69
C THR A 39 20.14 -3.25 10.71
N PRO A 40 20.19 -4.37 11.47
CA PRO A 40 21.27 -4.63 12.39
C PRO A 40 22.65 -4.72 11.70
N SER A 41 22.72 -5.41 10.55
CA SER A 41 23.96 -5.56 9.78
C SER A 41 24.42 -4.25 9.15
N LEU A 42 23.50 -3.34 8.81
CA LEU A 42 23.82 -1.99 8.31
C LEU A 42 24.45 -1.14 9.42
N ILE A 43 23.89 -1.19 10.64
CA ILE A 43 24.43 -0.50 11.81
C ILE A 43 25.86 -0.99 12.10
N GLU A 44 26.06 -2.31 12.14
CA GLU A 44 27.35 -2.91 12.40
C GLU A 44 28.38 -2.61 11.30
N THR A 45 28.00 -2.73 10.03
CA THR A 45 28.93 -2.55 8.89
C THR A 45 29.41 -1.12 8.74
N PHE A 46 28.55 -0.15 9.01
CA PHE A 46 28.86 1.27 8.79
C PHE A 46 29.18 2.04 10.09
N ASP A 47 29.16 1.36 11.24
CA ASP A 47 29.18 2.03 12.55
C ASP A 47 28.14 3.18 12.60
N ALA A 48 26.95 2.88 12.04
CA ALA A 48 25.92 3.86 11.82
C ALA A 48 25.11 4.09 13.09
N SER A 49 24.68 5.34 13.32
CA SER A 49 23.70 5.60 14.37
C SER A 49 22.33 4.97 14.04
N ILE A 50 21.53 4.72 15.08
CA ILE A 50 20.15 4.24 14.91
C ILE A 50 19.36 5.19 14.02
N ASP A 51 19.56 6.50 14.17
CA ASP A 51 18.93 7.54 13.35
C ASP A 51 19.23 7.37 11.86
N GLN A 52 20.50 7.10 11.50
CA GLN A 52 20.88 6.86 10.12
C GLN A 52 20.23 5.60 9.55
N ALA A 53 20.13 4.53 10.35
CA ALA A 53 19.47 3.30 9.93
C ALA A 53 17.96 3.50 9.72
N VAL A 54 17.30 4.27 10.58
CA VAL A 54 15.89 4.65 10.42
C VAL A 54 15.71 5.49 9.15
N TRP A 55 16.62 6.43 8.86
CA TRP A 55 16.55 7.23 7.65
C TRP A 55 16.70 6.41 6.36
N VAL A 56 17.44 5.31 6.35
CA VAL A 56 17.53 4.41 5.19
C VAL A 56 16.15 3.85 4.82
N PHE A 57 15.31 3.56 5.81
CA PHE A 57 13.94 3.09 5.61
C PHE A 57 12.97 4.25 5.29
N SER A 58 13.00 5.29 6.10
CA SER A 58 12.08 6.43 6.01
C SER A 58 12.22 7.21 4.70
N ALA A 59 13.44 7.39 4.20
CA ALA A 59 13.71 8.12 2.96
C ALA A 59 13.01 7.49 1.75
N TYR A 60 12.97 6.17 1.68
CA TYR A 60 12.23 5.45 0.64
C TYR A 60 10.73 5.72 0.74
N ILE A 61 10.12 5.49 1.91
CA ILE A 61 8.68 5.65 2.11
C ILE A 61 8.24 7.08 1.85
N MET A 62 9.01 8.06 2.32
CA MET A 62 8.73 9.49 2.10
C MET A 62 8.72 9.84 0.62
N ALA A 63 9.75 9.44 -0.12
CA ALA A 63 9.86 9.70 -1.55
C ALA A 63 8.76 8.97 -2.33
N PHE A 64 8.47 7.72 -1.95
CA PHE A 64 7.40 6.91 -2.53
C PHE A 64 6.03 7.57 -2.35
N ALA A 65 5.61 7.83 -1.11
CA ALA A 65 4.30 8.41 -0.80
C ALA A 65 4.10 9.78 -1.45
N THR A 66 5.13 10.63 -1.41
CA THR A 66 5.08 11.99 -1.97
C THR A 66 4.92 11.99 -3.49
N THR A 67 5.50 11.01 -4.19
CA THR A 67 5.54 11.00 -5.66
C THR A 67 4.34 10.31 -6.31
N LEU A 68 3.56 9.49 -5.58
CA LEU A 68 2.51 8.62 -6.13
C LEU A 68 1.46 9.35 -7.00
N ILE A 69 0.94 10.50 -6.56
CA ILE A 69 -0.07 11.27 -7.31
C ILE A 69 0.53 11.79 -8.62
N LEU A 70 1.75 12.36 -8.54
CA LEU A 70 2.46 12.85 -9.71
C LEU A 70 2.74 11.71 -10.70
N ALA A 71 3.18 10.56 -10.19
CA ALA A 71 3.49 9.39 -10.98
C ALA A 71 2.25 8.84 -11.72
N GLY A 72 1.10 8.80 -11.05
CA GLY A 72 -0.17 8.44 -11.68
C GLY A 72 -0.53 9.40 -12.82
N ARG A 73 -0.39 10.72 -12.59
CA ARG A 73 -0.66 11.72 -13.62
C ARG A 73 0.31 11.65 -14.79
N LEU A 74 1.59 11.40 -14.53
CA LEU A 74 2.58 11.18 -15.60
C LEU A 74 2.22 9.95 -16.44
N GLY A 75 1.67 8.90 -15.84
CA GLY A 75 1.14 7.74 -16.56
C GLY A 75 0.00 8.08 -17.52
N ASP A 76 -0.96 8.90 -17.06
CA ASP A 76 -2.08 9.35 -17.90
C ASP A 76 -1.62 10.22 -19.08
N LEU A 77 -0.54 11.00 -18.91
CA LEU A 77 -0.02 11.91 -19.93
C LEU A 77 0.96 11.25 -20.91
N HIS A 78 1.81 10.36 -20.43
CA HIS A 78 2.92 9.81 -21.23
C HIS A 78 2.76 8.31 -21.55
N GLY A 79 1.72 7.68 -21.02
CA GLY A 79 1.42 6.27 -21.17
C GLY A 79 1.90 5.43 -19.98
N PRO A 80 1.04 4.55 -19.46
CA PRO A 80 1.34 3.76 -18.27
C PRO A 80 2.51 2.78 -18.49
N ARG A 81 2.62 2.15 -19.66
CA ARG A 81 3.76 1.27 -19.99
C ARG A 81 5.10 2.01 -19.94
N ARG A 82 5.18 3.20 -20.53
CA ARG A 82 6.40 3.99 -20.55
C ARG A 82 6.81 4.42 -19.15
N MET A 83 5.87 4.90 -18.34
CA MET A 83 6.15 5.33 -16.96
C MET A 83 6.53 4.13 -16.09
N TYR A 84 5.92 2.98 -16.29
CA TYR A 84 6.29 1.74 -15.63
C TYR A 84 7.76 1.35 -15.94
N LEU A 85 8.18 1.35 -17.22
CA LEU A 85 9.54 1.03 -17.62
C LEU A 85 10.58 2.04 -17.09
N ILE A 86 10.26 3.34 -17.07
CA ILE A 86 11.10 4.37 -16.47
C ILE A 86 11.24 4.12 -14.98
N GLY A 87 10.11 3.91 -14.27
CA GLY A 87 10.10 3.61 -12.84
C GLY A 87 10.92 2.38 -12.50
N LEU A 88 10.76 1.31 -13.28
CA LEU A 88 11.51 0.06 -13.13
C LEU A 88 13.02 0.29 -13.31
N THR A 89 13.41 1.03 -14.33
CA THR A 89 14.81 1.36 -14.56
C THR A 89 15.39 2.18 -13.42
N VAL A 90 14.70 3.22 -12.97
CA VAL A 90 15.13 4.05 -11.84
C VAL A 90 15.24 3.21 -10.57
N PHE A 91 14.22 2.40 -10.27
CA PHE A 91 14.20 1.56 -9.08
C PHE A 91 15.36 0.55 -9.05
N VAL A 92 15.56 -0.19 -10.14
CA VAL A 92 16.61 -1.22 -10.23
C VAL A 92 18.00 -0.59 -10.18
N THR A 93 18.22 0.51 -10.91
CA THR A 93 19.50 1.21 -10.89
C THR A 93 19.80 1.74 -9.50
N ALA A 94 18.84 2.41 -8.86
CA ALA A 94 18.99 2.90 -7.49
C ALA A 94 19.25 1.74 -6.52
N SER A 95 18.57 0.60 -6.68
CA SER A 95 18.77 -0.59 -5.85
C SER A 95 20.22 -1.13 -5.98
N VAL A 96 20.72 -1.27 -7.20
CA VAL A 96 22.12 -1.71 -7.41
C VAL A 96 23.11 -0.75 -6.77
N LEU A 97 22.88 0.55 -6.91
CA LEU A 97 23.71 1.58 -6.27
C LEU A 97 23.61 1.53 -4.73
N CYS A 98 22.43 1.25 -4.17
CA CYS A 98 22.25 1.00 -2.72
C CYS A 98 23.12 -0.17 -2.24
N GLY A 99 23.15 -1.28 -3.01
CA GLY A 99 24.02 -2.42 -2.70
C GLY A 99 25.50 -2.11 -2.78
N ALA A 100 25.90 -1.13 -3.61
CA ALA A 100 27.28 -0.66 -3.75
C ALA A 100 27.68 0.42 -2.75
N ALA A 101 26.74 0.97 -1.97
CA ALA A 101 27.02 2.05 -1.02
C ALA A 101 28.04 1.64 0.05
N GLN A 102 28.88 2.60 0.41
CA GLN A 102 29.97 2.41 1.38
C GLN A 102 29.76 3.22 2.67
N ALA A 103 28.71 4.04 2.73
CA ALA A 103 28.37 4.84 3.90
C ALA A 103 26.87 5.18 3.93
N PRO A 104 26.27 5.44 5.13
CA PRO A 104 24.85 5.78 5.25
C PRO A 104 24.44 7.01 4.46
N TRP A 105 25.29 8.03 4.38
CA TRP A 105 25.03 9.26 3.63
C TRP A 105 24.92 9.05 2.11
N GLN A 106 25.51 7.97 1.57
CA GLN A 106 25.31 7.55 0.17
C GLN A 106 24.00 6.77 0.02
N LEU A 107 23.70 5.90 0.98
CA LEU A 107 22.55 5.01 0.94
C LEU A 107 21.22 5.79 1.02
N ILE A 108 21.12 6.79 1.91
CA ILE A 108 19.89 7.58 2.11
C ILE A 108 19.39 8.24 0.82
N PRO A 109 20.19 9.03 0.06
CA PRO A 109 19.72 9.65 -1.18
C PRO A 109 19.41 8.62 -2.28
N LEU A 110 20.09 7.49 -2.30
CA LEU A 110 19.77 6.40 -3.23
C LEU A 110 18.44 5.75 -2.87
N ARG A 111 18.09 5.65 -1.60
CA ARG A 111 16.75 5.22 -1.14
C ARG A 111 15.64 6.20 -1.55
N VAL A 112 15.91 7.52 -1.54
CA VAL A 112 14.99 8.51 -2.11
C VAL A 112 14.76 8.23 -3.60
N LEU A 113 15.83 8.02 -4.36
CA LEU A 113 15.73 7.73 -5.80
C LEU A 113 14.98 6.42 -6.06
N GLN A 114 15.23 5.40 -5.25
CA GLN A 114 14.53 4.12 -5.33
C GLN A 114 13.04 4.26 -5.00
N GLY A 115 12.68 5.06 -4.00
CA GLY A 115 11.31 5.38 -3.66
C GLY A 115 10.55 6.10 -4.80
N VAL A 116 11.20 7.05 -5.47
CA VAL A 116 10.66 7.68 -6.68
C VAL A 116 10.43 6.65 -7.79
N GLY A 117 11.38 5.74 -8.02
CA GLY A 117 11.24 4.65 -8.98
C GLY A 117 10.05 3.76 -8.67
N GLY A 118 9.88 3.34 -7.42
CA GLY A 118 8.73 2.55 -6.96
C GLY A 118 7.40 3.28 -7.14
N ALA A 119 7.37 4.57 -6.82
CA ALA A 119 6.18 5.40 -7.00
C ALA A 119 5.78 5.53 -8.47
N LEU A 120 6.71 5.52 -9.41
CA LEU A 120 6.42 5.51 -10.85
C LEU A 120 5.84 4.17 -11.33
N LEU A 121 6.13 3.06 -10.65
CA LEU A 121 5.65 1.72 -11.00
C LEU A 121 4.19 1.48 -10.58
N VAL A 122 3.91 1.68 -9.30
CA VAL A 122 2.69 1.19 -8.64
C VAL A 122 1.40 1.76 -9.23
N PRO A 123 1.25 3.07 -9.47
CA PRO A 123 0.00 3.62 -10.04
C PRO A 123 -0.31 3.15 -11.45
N GLN A 124 0.69 2.66 -12.20
CA GLN A 124 0.51 2.23 -13.59
C GLN A 124 -0.25 0.91 -13.71
N LEU A 125 -0.30 0.14 -12.63
CA LEU A 125 -0.97 -1.17 -12.61
C LEU A 125 -2.46 -1.04 -12.92
N MET A 126 -3.12 -0.05 -12.33
CA MET A 126 -4.56 0.15 -12.47
C MET A 126 -5.00 0.52 -13.88
N PRO A 127 -4.39 1.52 -14.57
CA PRO A 127 -4.67 1.78 -15.98
C PRO A 127 -4.45 0.57 -16.87
N MET A 128 -3.44 -0.24 -16.57
CA MET A 128 -3.17 -1.45 -17.35
C MET A 128 -4.21 -2.53 -17.12
N ILE A 129 -4.68 -2.74 -15.88
CA ILE A 129 -5.78 -3.68 -15.59
C ILE A 129 -7.04 -3.27 -16.35
N THR A 130 -7.41 -1.98 -16.32
CA THR A 130 -8.61 -1.49 -17.01
C THR A 130 -8.50 -1.58 -18.53
N THR A 131 -7.29 -1.59 -19.07
CA THR A 131 -7.03 -1.78 -20.52
C THR A 131 -7.02 -3.26 -20.90
N LEU A 132 -6.45 -4.13 -20.06
CA LEU A 132 -6.27 -5.56 -20.37
C LEU A 132 -7.53 -6.39 -20.12
N PHE A 133 -8.35 -5.99 -19.17
CA PHE A 133 -9.51 -6.77 -18.72
C PHE A 133 -10.83 -6.02 -18.87
N PRO A 134 -11.90 -6.70 -19.27
CA PRO A 134 -13.24 -6.13 -19.21
C PRO A 134 -13.67 -5.92 -17.76
N PRO A 135 -14.61 -5.00 -17.47
CA PRO A 135 -15.03 -4.64 -16.10
C PRO A 135 -15.44 -5.83 -15.23
N GLN A 136 -16.03 -6.87 -15.83
CA GLN A 136 -16.44 -8.09 -15.12
C GLN A 136 -15.26 -8.87 -14.51
N LYS A 137 -14.07 -8.77 -15.09
CA LYS A 137 -12.86 -9.45 -14.62
C LYS A 137 -11.96 -8.60 -13.71
N TRP A 138 -12.30 -7.33 -13.46
CA TRP A 138 -11.49 -6.45 -12.61
C TRP A 138 -11.35 -6.99 -11.19
N GLY A 139 -12.42 -7.55 -10.61
CA GLY A 139 -12.37 -8.17 -9.28
C GLY A 139 -11.32 -9.26 -9.18
N ALA A 140 -11.27 -10.16 -10.18
CA ALA A 140 -10.27 -11.23 -10.24
C ALA A 140 -8.85 -10.69 -10.46
N ALA A 141 -8.67 -9.67 -11.33
CA ALA A 141 -7.37 -9.06 -11.59
C ALA A 141 -6.82 -8.34 -10.36
N PHE A 142 -7.65 -7.56 -9.66
CA PHE A 142 -7.26 -6.93 -8.40
C PHE A 142 -7.04 -7.95 -7.27
N GLY A 143 -7.81 -9.04 -7.24
CA GLY A 143 -7.60 -10.15 -6.32
C GLY A 143 -6.23 -10.81 -6.52
N PHE A 144 -5.85 -11.09 -7.76
CA PHE A 144 -4.52 -11.61 -8.11
C PHE A 144 -3.40 -10.66 -7.67
N THR A 145 -3.57 -9.35 -7.92
CA THR A 145 -2.60 -8.33 -7.48
C THR A 145 -2.48 -8.30 -5.96
N GLY A 146 -3.61 -8.33 -5.24
CA GLY A 146 -3.62 -8.36 -3.78
C GLY A 146 -2.96 -9.60 -3.19
N ALA A 147 -3.18 -10.76 -3.80
CA ALA A 147 -2.52 -12.01 -3.42
C ALA A 147 -1.00 -11.91 -3.57
N LEU A 148 -0.53 -11.37 -4.70
CA LEU A 148 0.91 -11.22 -4.95
C LEU A 148 1.55 -10.17 -4.03
N SER A 149 0.81 -9.11 -3.70
CA SER A 149 1.24 -8.11 -2.70
C SER A 149 1.39 -8.72 -1.31
N GLY A 150 0.44 -9.53 -0.86
CA GLY A 150 0.54 -10.28 0.40
C GLY A 150 1.75 -11.23 0.42
N LEU A 151 2.01 -11.90 -0.71
CA LEU A 151 3.16 -12.78 -0.85
C LEU A 151 4.50 -12.01 -0.77
N ALA A 152 4.56 -10.80 -1.35
CA ALA A 152 5.74 -9.93 -1.27
C ALA A 152 6.06 -9.54 0.17
N VAL A 153 5.05 -9.13 0.93
CA VAL A 153 5.19 -8.77 2.35
C VAL A 153 5.69 -9.95 3.18
N LEU A 154 5.17 -11.15 2.92
CA LEU A 154 5.61 -12.37 3.59
C LEU A 154 7.03 -12.77 3.21
N ALA A 155 7.39 -12.64 1.92
CA ALA A 155 8.69 -13.05 1.40
C ALA A 155 9.85 -12.19 1.93
N GLY A 156 9.59 -10.89 2.26
CA GLY A 156 10.62 -9.95 2.67
C GLY A 156 11.48 -10.43 3.84
N PRO A 157 10.91 -10.69 5.02
CA PRO A 157 11.69 -11.18 6.17
C PRO A 157 12.38 -12.54 5.92
N LEU A 158 11.75 -13.44 5.17
CA LEU A 158 12.30 -14.75 4.86
C LEU A 158 13.51 -14.66 3.93
N VAL A 159 13.33 -13.99 2.79
CA VAL A 159 14.39 -13.78 1.80
C VAL A 159 15.49 -12.88 2.39
N GLY A 160 15.11 -11.82 3.11
CA GLY A 160 16.04 -10.91 3.76
C GLY A 160 16.90 -11.62 4.81
N GLY A 161 16.31 -12.39 5.69
CA GLY A 161 17.01 -13.17 6.68
C GLY A 161 18.00 -14.16 6.04
N PHE A 162 17.57 -14.88 4.99
CA PHE A 162 18.45 -15.81 4.26
C PHE A 162 19.63 -15.10 3.58
N LEU A 163 19.38 -13.98 2.89
CA LEU A 163 20.43 -13.24 2.18
C LEU A 163 21.42 -12.57 3.13
N VAL A 164 20.93 -11.98 4.22
CA VAL A 164 21.78 -11.31 5.20
C VAL A 164 22.70 -12.31 5.92
N THR A 165 22.16 -13.47 6.33
CA THR A 165 22.95 -14.48 7.07
C THR A 165 23.82 -15.32 6.16
N GLY A 166 23.36 -15.62 4.93
CA GLY A 166 24.06 -16.50 3.99
C GLY A 166 25.13 -15.82 3.14
N ALA A 167 25.04 -14.48 2.96
CA ALA A 167 25.98 -13.76 2.10
C ALA A 167 26.34 -12.38 2.66
N SER A 168 25.49 -11.37 2.49
CA SER A 168 25.68 -10.00 2.98
C SER A 168 24.38 -9.23 2.86
N TRP A 169 24.18 -8.22 3.72
CA TRP A 169 23.06 -7.30 3.61
C TRP A 169 22.93 -6.62 2.22
N ARG A 170 24.04 -6.50 1.48
CA ARG A 170 24.06 -5.90 0.11
C ARG A 170 23.18 -6.67 -0.86
N TRP A 171 23.04 -7.99 -0.69
CA TRP A 171 22.25 -8.84 -1.56
C TRP A 171 20.74 -8.57 -1.50
N ILE A 172 20.23 -7.94 -0.41
CA ILE A 172 18.84 -7.52 -0.38
C ILE A 172 18.50 -6.50 -1.48
N PHE A 173 19.50 -5.73 -1.91
CA PHE A 173 19.37 -4.77 -3.01
C PHE A 173 19.67 -5.41 -4.36
N TYR A 174 20.69 -6.26 -4.44
CA TYR A 174 21.07 -6.91 -5.71
C TYR A 174 20.03 -7.92 -6.19
N VAL A 175 19.21 -8.50 -5.33
CA VAL A 175 18.12 -9.42 -5.72
C VAL A 175 17.10 -8.75 -6.66
N ASN A 176 16.96 -7.43 -6.60
CA ASN A 176 16.08 -6.67 -7.48
C ASN A 176 16.59 -6.60 -8.93
N LEU A 177 17.89 -6.78 -9.17
CA LEU A 177 18.47 -6.69 -10.52
C LEU A 177 17.96 -7.81 -11.46
N PRO A 178 18.09 -9.10 -11.15
CA PRO A 178 17.59 -10.15 -12.04
C PRO A 178 16.06 -10.09 -12.23
N ILE A 179 15.28 -9.80 -11.17
CA ILE A 179 13.84 -9.67 -11.25
C ILE A 179 13.47 -8.48 -12.14
N GLY A 180 14.13 -7.34 -11.94
CA GLY A 180 13.88 -6.12 -12.70
C GLY A 180 14.26 -6.26 -14.18
N LEU A 181 15.40 -6.86 -14.51
CA LEU A 181 15.79 -7.11 -15.89
C LEU A 181 14.80 -8.05 -16.59
N LEU A 182 14.40 -9.15 -15.93
CA LEU A 182 13.39 -10.06 -16.47
C LEU A 182 12.08 -9.30 -16.73
N THR A 183 11.59 -8.54 -15.74
CA THR A 183 10.36 -7.75 -15.86
C THR A 183 10.47 -6.72 -16.98
N PHE A 184 11.60 -6.03 -17.09
CA PHE A 184 11.83 -5.01 -18.13
C PHE A 184 11.68 -5.61 -19.54
N PHE A 185 12.36 -6.72 -19.84
CA PHE A 185 12.28 -7.36 -21.14
C PHE A 185 10.90 -7.95 -21.43
N LEU A 186 10.24 -8.54 -20.44
CA LEU A 186 8.90 -9.07 -20.58
C LEU A 186 7.90 -7.95 -20.90
N VAL A 187 7.93 -6.85 -20.14
CA VAL A 187 7.06 -5.68 -20.36
C VAL A 187 7.35 -5.03 -21.71
N LEU A 188 8.62 -4.88 -22.08
CA LEU A 188 9.03 -4.29 -23.35
C LEU A 188 8.54 -5.13 -24.54
N ARG A 189 8.52 -6.46 -24.42
CA ARG A 189 8.17 -7.37 -25.52
C ARG A 189 6.68 -7.65 -25.63
N PHE A 190 5.96 -7.75 -24.52
CA PHE A 190 4.62 -8.32 -24.49
C PHE A 190 3.52 -7.36 -24.05
N LEU A 191 3.85 -6.22 -23.41
CA LEU A 191 2.82 -5.32 -22.93
C LEU A 191 2.41 -4.33 -24.02
N PRO A 192 1.07 -4.09 -24.22
CA PRO A 192 0.61 -3.08 -25.14
C PRO A 192 1.04 -1.68 -24.68
N ASP A 193 1.24 -0.78 -25.61
CA ASP A 193 1.57 0.63 -25.35
C ASP A 193 0.36 1.53 -25.67
N PRO A 194 -0.60 1.65 -24.76
CA PRO A 194 -1.73 2.54 -24.97
C PRO A 194 -1.22 3.99 -24.97
N ARG A 195 -1.27 4.63 -26.13
CA ARG A 195 -0.81 6.01 -26.30
C ARG A 195 -1.88 6.96 -25.81
N PRO A 196 -1.61 7.79 -24.79
CA PRO A 196 -2.56 8.80 -24.36
C PRO A 196 -2.68 9.90 -25.43
N GLY A 197 -3.92 10.32 -25.71
CA GLY A 197 -4.20 11.35 -26.70
C GLY A 197 -3.85 12.80 -26.28
N LEU A 198 -3.42 13.01 -25.03
CA LEU A 198 -3.23 14.34 -24.45
C LEU A 198 -1.76 14.57 -24.09
N ARG A 199 -1.05 15.31 -24.92
CA ARG A 199 0.27 15.87 -24.57
C ARG A 199 0.09 17.32 -24.10
N GLN A 200 -0.05 17.53 -22.82
CA GLN A 200 -0.14 18.87 -22.26
C GLN A 200 0.84 19.05 -21.10
N PRO A 201 1.56 20.16 -21.01
CA PRO A 201 2.57 20.37 -19.97
C PRO A 201 1.91 20.52 -18.60
N LEU A 202 2.51 19.85 -17.59
CA LEU A 202 2.14 20.01 -16.19
C LEU A 202 2.60 21.39 -15.68
N GLY A 203 1.78 22.03 -14.86
CA GLY A 203 2.17 23.26 -14.18
C GLY A 203 3.24 22.96 -13.11
N ILE A 204 4.46 23.42 -13.32
CA ILE A 204 5.58 23.18 -12.39
C ILE A 204 5.23 23.65 -10.97
N GLY A 205 4.59 24.82 -10.82
CA GLY A 205 4.15 25.32 -9.51
C GLY A 205 3.18 24.38 -8.80
N SER A 206 2.23 23.78 -9.53
CA SER A 206 1.31 22.79 -8.95
C SER A 206 2.05 21.52 -8.49
N VAL A 207 3.05 21.07 -9.26
CA VAL A 207 3.88 19.92 -8.90
C VAL A 207 4.68 20.22 -7.63
N LEU A 208 5.31 21.37 -7.55
CA LEU A 208 6.08 21.78 -6.37
C LEU A 208 5.19 21.90 -5.12
N LEU A 209 4.00 22.52 -5.23
CA LEU A 209 3.05 22.61 -4.12
C LEU A 209 2.61 21.24 -3.62
N LEU A 210 2.32 20.32 -4.54
CA LEU A 210 1.93 18.95 -4.17
C LEU A 210 3.07 18.21 -3.46
N LEU A 211 4.26 18.18 -4.08
CA LEU A 211 5.41 17.46 -3.54
C LEU A 211 5.86 18.02 -2.19
N SER A 212 5.94 19.35 -2.07
CA SER A 212 6.33 20.02 -0.81
C SER A 212 5.26 19.82 0.26
N GLY A 213 3.97 19.94 -0.10
CA GLY A 213 2.87 19.79 0.84
C GLY A 213 2.75 18.35 1.38
N VAL A 214 2.70 17.36 0.49
CA VAL A 214 2.68 15.95 0.91
C VAL A 214 3.98 15.59 1.64
N GLY A 215 5.13 16.01 1.11
CA GLY A 215 6.44 15.73 1.71
C GLY A 215 6.57 16.29 3.12
N ALA A 216 6.10 17.51 3.39
CA ALA A 216 6.13 18.10 4.73
C ALA A 216 5.21 17.36 5.70
N VAL A 217 3.99 16.96 5.28
CA VAL A 217 3.08 16.17 6.12
C VAL A 217 3.68 14.80 6.41
N VAL A 218 4.19 14.10 5.38
CA VAL A 218 4.80 12.77 5.53
C VAL A 218 6.04 12.85 6.43
N PHE A 219 6.91 13.86 6.23
CA PHE A 219 8.07 14.09 7.09
C PHE A 219 7.66 14.28 8.55
N GLY A 220 6.67 15.15 8.80
CA GLY A 220 6.18 15.38 10.17
C GLY A 220 5.60 14.14 10.83
N LEU A 221 4.90 13.28 10.07
CA LEU A 221 4.35 12.03 10.59
C LEU A 221 5.43 10.96 10.84
N VAL A 222 6.42 10.83 9.96
CA VAL A 222 7.51 9.85 10.08
C VAL A 222 8.48 10.23 11.21
N GLU A 223 8.87 11.51 11.28
CA GLU A 223 9.84 12.00 12.26
C GLU A 223 9.21 12.46 13.58
N GLY A 224 7.87 12.52 13.64
CA GLY A 224 7.14 13.04 14.80
C GLY A 224 7.51 12.38 16.10
N GLU A 225 7.58 11.07 16.12
CA GLU A 225 7.95 10.28 17.31
C GLU A 225 9.40 10.56 17.73
N ARG A 226 10.35 10.52 16.77
CA ARG A 226 11.77 10.77 17.02
C ARG A 226 12.04 12.18 17.56
N LEU A 227 11.31 13.17 17.05
CA LEU A 227 11.41 14.57 17.48
C LEU A 227 10.46 14.92 18.62
N HIS A 228 9.94 13.92 19.32
CA HIS A 228 9.06 14.05 20.51
C HIS A 228 7.85 14.98 20.27
N TRP A 229 7.27 14.95 19.06
CA TRP A 229 6.15 15.80 18.67
C TRP A 229 6.34 17.29 19.02
N SER A 230 7.58 17.75 18.88
CA SER A 230 7.97 19.14 19.18
C SER A 230 7.15 20.16 18.38
N ALA A 231 7.15 21.43 18.84
CA ALA A 231 6.50 22.52 18.11
C ALA A 231 6.99 22.66 16.67
N THR A 232 8.25 22.30 16.40
CA THR A 232 8.82 22.30 15.04
C THR A 232 8.13 21.25 14.14
N VAL A 233 7.85 20.04 14.65
CA VAL A 233 7.14 19.00 13.88
C VAL A 233 5.73 19.47 13.54
N TRP A 234 5.00 20.00 14.51
CA TRP A 234 3.67 20.55 14.29
C TRP A 234 3.70 21.73 13.30
N ALA A 235 4.68 22.60 13.40
CA ALA A 235 4.86 23.69 12.43
C ALA A 235 5.07 23.15 11.00
N ILE A 236 5.91 22.12 10.83
CA ILE A 236 6.14 21.47 9.52
C ILE A 236 4.83 20.88 8.98
N ILE A 237 4.06 20.16 9.82
CA ILE A 237 2.77 19.59 9.41
C ILE A 237 1.78 20.70 9.00
N VAL A 238 1.68 21.77 9.79
CA VAL A 238 0.80 22.91 9.48
C VAL A 238 1.21 23.59 8.17
N VAL A 239 2.51 23.80 7.95
CA VAL A 239 3.03 24.32 6.68
C VAL A 239 2.69 23.39 5.53
N GLY A 240 2.87 22.07 5.72
CA GLY A 240 2.49 21.07 4.72
C GLY A 240 1.00 21.12 4.36
N LEU A 241 0.13 21.23 5.37
CA LEU A 241 -1.32 21.38 5.17
C LEU A 241 -1.68 22.70 4.47
N ALA A 242 -0.98 23.80 4.79
CA ALA A 242 -1.16 25.07 4.12
C ALA A 242 -0.73 25.02 2.64
N LEU A 243 0.39 24.34 2.33
CA LEU A 243 0.83 24.10 0.96
C LEU A 243 -0.17 23.22 0.18
N LEU A 244 -0.74 22.20 0.81
CA LEU A 244 -1.81 21.40 0.21
C LEU A 244 -3.08 22.22 -0.02
N ALA A 245 -3.47 23.08 0.90
CA ALA A 245 -4.59 23.99 0.71
C ALA A 245 -4.33 24.96 -0.47
N ALA A 246 -3.11 25.52 -0.58
CA ALA A 246 -2.70 26.31 -1.72
C ALA A 246 -2.69 25.50 -3.03
N PHE A 247 -2.23 24.25 -2.99
CA PHE A 247 -2.33 23.33 -4.12
C PHE A 247 -3.78 23.11 -4.55
N PHE A 248 -4.71 22.80 -3.65
CA PHE A 248 -6.10 22.62 -4.00
C PHE A 248 -6.77 23.90 -4.52
N ALA A 249 -6.39 25.07 -4.00
CA ALA A 249 -6.83 26.36 -4.52
C ALA A 249 -6.31 26.61 -5.95
N ASP A 250 -5.03 26.30 -6.24
CA ASP A 250 -4.46 26.34 -7.59
C ASP A 250 -5.18 25.34 -8.52
N GLN A 251 -5.39 24.09 -8.07
CA GLN A 251 -6.09 23.10 -8.87
C GLN A 251 -7.54 23.52 -9.19
N ARG A 252 -8.24 24.17 -8.25
CA ARG A 252 -9.58 24.70 -8.49
C ARG A 252 -9.63 25.70 -9.64
N ARG A 253 -8.59 26.53 -9.78
CA ARG A 253 -8.48 27.49 -10.88
C ARG A 253 -8.12 26.83 -12.21
N ARG A 254 -7.45 25.68 -12.18
CA ARG A 254 -6.95 24.96 -13.38
C ARG A 254 -7.88 23.89 -13.92
N GLN A 255 -9.11 23.74 -13.37
CA GLN A 255 -10.04 22.67 -13.81
C GLN A 255 -10.51 22.81 -15.27
N SER A 256 -10.44 24.02 -15.85
CA SER A 256 -10.71 24.25 -17.28
C SER A 256 -9.54 23.87 -18.21
N GLY A 257 -8.38 23.57 -17.67
CA GLY A 257 -7.16 23.20 -18.40
C GLY A 257 -6.71 21.77 -18.11
N VAL A 258 -5.44 21.61 -17.69
CA VAL A 258 -4.81 20.33 -17.34
C VAL A 258 -4.49 20.28 -15.85
N PRO A 259 -5.45 19.99 -14.99
CA PRO A 259 -5.20 19.87 -13.58
C PRO A 259 -4.34 18.62 -13.29
N LEU A 260 -3.49 18.71 -12.25
CA LEU A 260 -2.80 17.52 -11.70
C LEU A 260 -3.81 16.55 -11.09
N VAL A 261 -4.79 17.08 -10.36
CA VAL A 261 -5.88 16.31 -9.76
C VAL A 261 -7.20 16.83 -10.31
N PRO A 262 -7.81 16.14 -11.29
CA PRO A 262 -9.12 16.50 -11.82
C PRO A 262 -10.22 16.30 -10.78
N PHE A 263 -10.92 17.35 -10.39
CA PHE A 263 -12.00 17.27 -9.39
C PHE A 263 -13.22 16.48 -9.86
N VAL A 264 -13.32 16.23 -11.15
CA VAL A 264 -14.35 15.35 -11.70
C VAL A 264 -14.32 13.96 -11.08
N LEU A 265 -13.14 13.47 -10.65
CA LEU A 265 -12.99 12.20 -9.96
C LEU A 265 -13.77 12.16 -8.64
N PHE A 266 -13.78 13.25 -7.87
CA PHE A 266 -14.47 13.35 -6.60
C PHE A 266 -15.96 13.63 -6.71
N ARG A 267 -16.47 13.94 -7.92
CA ARG A 267 -17.92 13.99 -8.19
C ARG A 267 -18.52 12.59 -8.18
N ALA A 268 -17.74 11.58 -8.54
CA ALA A 268 -18.13 10.19 -8.40
C ALA A 268 -18.10 9.81 -6.91
N ARG A 269 -19.30 9.61 -6.33
CA ARG A 269 -19.43 9.26 -4.91
C ARG A 269 -18.69 7.98 -4.55
N SER A 270 -18.69 7.00 -5.46
CA SER A 270 -17.96 5.75 -5.31
C SER A 270 -16.44 5.96 -5.16
N PHE A 271 -15.84 6.85 -5.95
CA PHE A 271 -14.43 7.19 -5.87
C PHE A 271 -14.08 7.91 -4.56
N THR A 272 -14.88 8.88 -4.12
CA THR A 272 -14.66 9.58 -2.86
C THR A 272 -14.74 8.63 -1.66
N LEU A 273 -15.76 7.76 -1.63
CA LEU A 273 -15.91 6.75 -0.56
C LEU A 273 -14.77 5.72 -0.60
N MET A 274 -14.31 5.31 -1.79
CA MET A 274 -13.14 4.44 -1.92
C MET A 274 -11.89 5.06 -1.28
N ASN A 275 -11.63 6.34 -1.52
CA ASN A 275 -10.48 7.03 -0.91
C ASN A 275 -10.58 7.09 0.62
N LEU A 276 -11.77 7.37 1.17
CA LEU A 276 -11.99 7.33 2.62
C LEU A 276 -11.74 5.93 3.20
N ILE A 277 -12.23 4.90 2.52
CA ILE A 277 -11.99 3.50 2.92
C ILE A 277 -10.50 3.16 2.80
N ALA A 278 -9.82 3.61 1.74
CA ALA A 278 -8.39 3.37 1.55
C ALA A 278 -7.53 3.91 2.70
N VAL A 279 -7.87 5.10 3.23
CA VAL A 279 -7.21 5.63 4.44
C VAL A 279 -7.40 4.66 5.62
N THR A 280 -8.63 4.18 5.87
CA THR A 280 -8.90 3.29 7.01
C THR A 280 -8.22 1.93 6.86
N VAL A 281 -8.12 1.42 5.63
CA VAL A 281 -7.43 0.15 5.32
C VAL A 281 -5.92 0.31 5.50
N GLY A 282 -5.33 1.40 4.99
CA GLY A 282 -3.92 1.72 5.22
C GLY A 282 -3.60 1.82 6.71
N PHE A 283 -4.47 2.52 7.47
CA PHE A 283 -4.37 2.63 8.92
C PHE A 283 -4.38 1.25 9.61
N GLY A 284 -5.32 0.37 9.25
CA GLY A 284 -5.44 -0.96 9.85
C GLY A 284 -4.28 -1.89 9.49
N VAL A 285 -3.87 -1.92 8.21
CA VAL A 285 -2.81 -2.83 7.74
C VAL A 285 -1.45 -2.46 8.34
N VAL A 286 -1.03 -1.21 8.19
CA VAL A 286 0.30 -0.76 8.68
C VAL A 286 0.30 -0.70 10.21
N GLY A 287 -0.78 -0.20 10.82
CA GLY A 287 -0.88 -0.03 12.25
C GLY A 287 -0.84 -1.34 13.05
N ALA A 288 -1.27 -2.47 12.46
CA ALA A 288 -1.27 -3.75 13.18
C ALA A 288 0.13 -4.31 13.43
N PHE A 289 1.11 -4.03 12.56
CA PHE A 289 2.42 -4.68 12.59
C PHE A 289 3.23 -4.35 13.85
N LEU A 290 3.40 -3.08 14.17
CA LEU A 290 4.26 -2.66 15.30
C LEU A 290 3.74 -3.16 16.65
N PRO A 291 2.45 -2.96 17.02
CA PRO A 291 1.93 -3.47 18.28
C PRO A 291 2.00 -4.99 18.40
N LEU A 292 1.68 -5.73 17.31
CA LEU A 292 1.78 -7.19 17.32
C LEU A 292 3.23 -7.66 17.50
N THR A 293 4.18 -7.02 16.84
CA THR A 293 5.60 -7.35 16.98
C THR A 293 6.07 -7.13 18.39
N LEU A 294 5.75 -5.98 18.99
CA LEU A 294 6.11 -5.67 20.38
C LEU A 294 5.46 -6.65 21.36
N TYR A 295 4.17 -6.98 21.16
CA TYR A 295 3.47 -7.93 22.00
C TYR A 295 4.14 -9.32 21.97
N LEU A 296 4.40 -9.85 20.77
CA LEU A 296 4.94 -11.20 20.60
C LEU A 296 6.39 -11.30 21.10
N GLN A 297 7.18 -10.25 20.92
CA GLN A 297 8.59 -10.28 21.32
C GLN A 297 8.80 -9.88 22.79
N SER A 298 8.15 -8.81 23.25
CA SER A 298 8.41 -8.26 24.59
C SER A 298 7.51 -8.83 25.68
N VAL A 299 6.24 -9.19 25.36
CA VAL A 299 5.31 -9.76 26.33
C VAL A 299 5.38 -11.29 26.31
N GLN A 300 5.33 -11.88 25.10
CA GLN A 300 5.35 -13.35 24.93
C GLN A 300 6.76 -13.95 24.88
N GLY A 301 7.81 -13.11 24.86
CA GLY A 301 9.22 -13.56 24.86
C GLY A 301 9.64 -14.33 23.61
N LEU A 302 8.91 -14.21 22.50
CA LEU A 302 9.25 -14.91 21.26
C LEU A 302 10.47 -14.28 20.58
N SER A 303 11.30 -15.13 19.97
CA SER A 303 12.33 -14.62 19.06
C SER A 303 11.68 -13.91 17.86
N ALA A 304 12.39 -12.96 17.24
CA ALA A 304 11.92 -12.22 16.07
C ALA A 304 11.42 -13.16 14.96
N ALA A 305 12.11 -14.28 14.73
CA ALA A 305 11.70 -15.28 13.72
C ALA A 305 10.35 -15.94 14.07
N ARG A 306 10.14 -16.34 15.33
CA ARG A 306 8.87 -16.93 15.76
C ARG A 306 7.74 -15.92 15.76
N ALA A 307 7.97 -14.68 16.18
CA ALA A 307 7.01 -13.60 16.11
C ALA A 307 6.61 -13.32 14.64
N GLY A 308 7.58 -13.28 13.73
CA GLY A 308 7.35 -13.14 12.31
C GLY A 308 6.48 -14.26 11.72
N LEU A 309 6.69 -15.52 12.12
CA LEU A 309 5.85 -16.65 11.69
C LEU A 309 4.39 -16.51 12.17
N VAL A 310 4.17 -16.03 13.39
CA VAL A 310 2.81 -15.78 13.90
C VAL A 310 2.15 -14.65 13.13
N ILE A 311 2.84 -13.54 12.91
CA ILE A 311 2.32 -12.38 12.14
C ILE A 311 2.03 -12.78 10.69
N ALA A 312 2.82 -13.69 10.10
CA ALA A 312 2.66 -14.17 8.75
C ALA A 312 1.32 -14.88 8.48
N VAL A 313 0.62 -15.34 9.51
CA VAL A 313 -0.71 -15.95 9.41
C VAL A 313 -1.71 -14.99 8.75
N MET A 314 -1.66 -13.70 9.08
CA MET A 314 -2.58 -12.71 8.52
C MET A 314 -2.38 -12.51 7.00
N PRO A 315 -1.18 -12.21 6.46
CA PRO A 315 -0.98 -12.10 5.02
C PRO A 315 -1.22 -13.44 4.28
N LEU A 316 -0.93 -14.60 4.88
CA LEU A 316 -1.25 -15.89 4.27
C LEU A 316 -2.76 -16.09 4.09
N ALA A 317 -3.57 -15.79 5.10
CA ALA A 317 -5.02 -15.82 5.00
C ALA A 317 -5.53 -14.78 3.99
N SER A 318 -4.91 -13.60 3.92
CA SER A 318 -5.24 -12.56 2.94
C SER A 318 -4.98 -13.04 1.50
N VAL A 319 -3.84 -13.66 1.23
CA VAL A 319 -3.51 -14.23 -0.09
C VAL A 319 -4.55 -15.27 -0.51
N ALA A 320 -4.88 -16.22 0.37
CA ALA A 320 -5.85 -17.28 0.08
C ALA A 320 -7.23 -16.69 -0.27
N THR A 321 -7.68 -15.70 0.47
CA THR A 321 -9.00 -15.08 0.25
C THR A 321 -9.02 -14.08 -0.89
N ALA A 322 -7.91 -13.38 -1.18
CA ALA A 322 -7.80 -12.48 -2.34
C ALA A 322 -7.99 -13.22 -3.67
N VAL A 323 -7.46 -14.46 -3.78
CA VAL A 323 -7.68 -15.32 -4.97
C VAL A 323 -9.15 -15.65 -5.16
N ILE A 324 -9.87 -15.89 -4.07
CA ILE A 324 -11.30 -16.27 -4.11
C ILE A 324 -12.17 -15.02 -4.27
N SER A 325 -11.70 -13.85 -3.82
CA SER A 325 -12.46 -12.60 -3.77
C SER A 325 -13.09 -12.24 -5.12
N GLY A 326 -12.38 -12.46 -6.23
CA GLY A 326 -12.88 -12.21 -7.58
C GLY A 326 -14.18 -12.96 -7.87
N ARG A 327 -14.23 -14.28 -7.56
CA ARG A 327 -15.42 -15.13 -7.76
C ARG A 327 -16.55 -14.72 -6.83
N VAL A 328 -16.24 -14.41 -5.58
CA VAL A 328 -17.25 -13.97 -4.60
C VAL A 328 -17.86 -12.63 -5.00
N ILE A 329 -17.08 -11.73 -5.59
CA ILE A 329 -17.59 -10.46 -6.13
C ILE A 329 -18.60 -10.69 -7.25
N GLU A 330 -18.37 -11.67 -8.13
CA GLU A 330 -19.29 -11.98 -9.23
C GLU A 330 -20.67 -12.46 -8.73
N THR A 331 -20.70 -13.22 -7.63
CA THR A 331 -21.93 -13.83 -7.08
C THR A 331 -22.64 -12.92 -6.05
N ALA A 332 -21.89 -12.36 -5.10
CA ALA A 332 -22.45 -11.59 -3.99
C ALA A 332 -22.49 -10.07 -4.25
N GLY A 333 -21.76 -9.61 -5.26
CA GLY A 333 -21.58 -8.21 -5.60
C GLY A 333 -20.50 -7.51 -4.77
N PRO A 334 -19.80 -6.53 -5.35
CA PRO A 334 -18.58 -5.94 -4.76
C PRO A 334 -18.86 -5.21 -3.44
N LYS A 335 -20.02 -4.56 -3.29
CA LYS A 335 -20.38 -3.85 -2.05
C LYS A 335 -20.50 -4.80 -0.84
N ARG A 336 -21.18 -5.94 -1.00
CA ARG A 336 -21.39 -6.89 0.10
C ARG A 336 -20.07 -7.54 0.51
N VAL A 337 -19.22 -7.88 -0.47
CA VAL A 337 -17.90 -8.44 -0.24
C VAL A 337 -17.00 -7.45 0.50
N LEU A 338 -16.99 -6.18 0.08
CA LEU A 338 -16.24 -5.12 0.74
C LEU A 338 -16.68 -4.92 2.20
N LEU A 339 -17.98 -4.86 2.44
CA LEU A 339 -18.52 -4.74 3.81
C LEU A 339 -18.14 -5.94 4.68
N GLY A 340 -18.32 -7.16 4.17
CA GLY A 340 -17.88 -8.38 4.86
C GLY A 340 -16.39 -8.38 5.16
N GLY A 341 -15.56 -7.96 4.21
CA GLY A 341 -14.12 -7.83 4.38
C GLY A 341 -13.74 -6.84 5.50
N LEU A 342 -14.29 -5.62 5.47
CA LEU A 342 -14.03 -4.61 6.49
C LEU A 342 -14.51 -5.02 7.88
N VAL A 343 -15.68 -5.67 7.97
CA VAL A 343 -16.20 -6.21 9.24
C VAL A 343 -15.30 -7.32 9.77
N CYS A 344 -14.88 -8.29 8.93
CA CYS A 344 -13.96 -9.34 9.34
C CYS A 344 -12.61 -8.79 9.78
N PHE A 345 -12.07 -7.79 9.06
CA PHE A 345 -10.81 -7.16 9.42
C PHE A 345 -10.92 -6.43 10.77
N SER A 346 -11.96 -5.59 10.93
CA SER A 346 -12.24 -4.88 12.18
C SER A 346 -12.44 -5.84 13.36
N ALA A 347 -13.25 -6.89 13.17
CA ALA A 347 -13.52 -7.90 14.18
C ALA A 347 -12.26 -8.70 14.55
N GLY A 348 -11.42 -9.05 13.57
CA GLY A 348 -10.15 -9.72 13.80
C GLY A 348 -9.24 -8.91 14.72
N LEU A 349 -9.07 -7.60 14.46
CA LEU A 349 -8.29 -6.71 15.33
C LEU A 349 -8.93 -6.53 16.71
N GLY A 350 -10.27 -6.46 16.79
CA GLY A 350 -10.99 -6.41 18.06
C GLY A 350 -10.81 -7.67 18.90
N LEU A 351 -10.80 -8.84 18.26
CA LEU A 351 -10.51 -10.11 18.95
C LEU A 351 -9.06 -10.17 19.43
N ILE A 352 -8.09 -9.70 18.61
CA ILE A 352 -6.69 -9.56 19.06
C ILE A 352 -6.64 -8.65 20.29
N ALA A 353 -7.32 -7.51 20.27
CA ALA A 353 -7.39 -6.61 21.41
C ALA A 353 -7.94 -7.28 22.68
N SER A 354 -9.01 -8.08 22.55
CA SER A 354 -9.62 -8.76 23.70
C SER A 354 -8.75 -9.86 24.30
N GLN A 355 -7.90 -10.48 23.48
CA GLN A 355 -7.03 -11.60 23.88
C GLN A 355 -5.60 -11.19 24.23
N ALA A 356 -5.17 -9.98 23.90
CA ALA A 356 -3.83 -9.48 24.19
C ALA A 356 -3.67 -9.17 25.69
N THR A 357 -3.35 -10.21 26.49
CA THR A 357 -3.07 -10.13 27.92
C THR A 357 -1.65 -10.64 28.20
N ALA A 358 -1.08 -10.31 29.37
CA ALA A 358 0.27 -10.75 29.73
C ALA A 358 0.43 -12.28 29.74
N HIS A 359 -0.66 -13.03 29.98
CA HIS A 359 -0.64 -14.49 30.13
C HIS A 359 -1.36 -15.24 28.99
N ALA A 360 -1.75 -14.57 27.90
CA ALA A 360 -2.43 -15.22 26.79
C ALA A 360 -1.52 -16.20 26.05
N SER A 361 -2.08 -17.29 25.58
CA SER A 361 -1.37 -18.20 24.67
C SER A 361 -1.26 -17.61 23.27
N VAL A 362 -0.10 -17.74 22.62
CA VAL A 362 0.13 -17.31 21.23
C VAL A 362 -0.89 -17.95 20.27
N TRP A 363 -1.29 -19.19 20.54
CA TRP A 363 -2.27 -19.91 19.72
C TRP A 363 -3.66 -19.27 19.71
N GLN A 364 -4.01 -18.53 20.76
CA GLN A 364 -5.28 -17.79 20.81
C GLN A 364 -5.33 -16.65 19.78
N LEU A 365 -4.17 -16.11 19.37
CA LEU A 365 -4.09 -15.05 18.36
C LEU A 365 -4.23 -15.58 16.93
N VAL A 366 -4.02 -16.87 16.67
CA VAL A 366 -4.05 -17.43 15.32
C VAL A 366 -5.43 -17.26 14.67
N GLY A 367 -6.51 -17.58 15.38
CA GLY A 367 -7.88 -17.39 14.88
C GLY A 367 -8.20 -15.94 14.52
N PRO A 368 -8.01 -14.98 15.43
CA PRO A 368 -8.12 -13.54 15.15
C PRO A 368 -7.26 -13.05 13.98
N LEU A 369 -6.01 -13.52 13.85
CA LEU A 369 -5.13 -13.18 12.74
C LEU A 369 -5.63 -13.72 11.40
N VAL A 370 -6.14 -14.97 11.39
CA VAL A 370 -6.82 -15.53 10.21
C VAL A 370 -8.02 -14.68 9.82
N LEU A 371 -8.87 -14.30 10.79
CA LEU A 371 -10.05 -13.47 10.53
C LEU A 371 -9.67 -12.10 9.97
N ALA A 372 -8.66 -11.45 10.55
CA ALA A 372 -8.13 -10.18 10.03
C ALA A 372 -7.59 -10.34 8.61
N GLY A 373 -6.85 -11.41 8.33
CA GLY A 373 -6.33 -11.74 7.01
C GLY A 373 -7.43 -12.01 5.98
N VAL A 374 -8.45 -12.79 6.34
CA VAL A 374 -9.65 -12.97 5.52
C VAL A 374 -10.30 -11.63 5.20
N GLY A 375 -10.41 -10.77 6.20
CA GLY A 375 -10.95 -9.43 6.05
C GLY A 375 -10.17 -8.58 5.05
N THR A 376 -8.84 -8.55 5.14
CA THR A 376 -7.99 -7.80 4.20
C THR A 376 -8.09 -8.34 2.78
N GLY A 377 -8.08 -9.66 2.59
CA GLY A 377 -8.20 -10.29 1.28
C GLY A 377 -9.53 -10.00 0.57
N PHE A 378 -10.62 -9.89 1.34
CA PHE A 378 -11.93 -9.48 0.81
C PHE A 378 -12.14 -7.96 0.75
N THR A 379 -11.14 -7.14 1.08
CA THR A 379 -11.28 -5.68 1.06
C THR A 379 -10.68 -5.06 -0.19
N PHE A 380 -9.46 -5.41 -0.59
CA PHE A 380 -8.75 -4.72 -1.66
C PHE A 380 -9.43 -4.83 -3.03
N ALA A 381 -9.74 -6.05 -3.48
CA ALA A 381 -10.31 -6.26 -4.81
C ALA A 381 -11.68 -5.57 -4.99
N PRO A 382 -12.66 -5.70 -4.08
CA PRO A 382 -13.94 -5.02 -4.23
C PRO A 382 -13.83 -3.52 -4.03
N MET A 383 -12.94 -3.01 -3.19
CA MET A 383 -12.69 -1.58 -3.01
C MET A 383 -12.31 -0.92 -4.34
N PHE A 384 -11.31 -1.45 -5.04
CA PHE A 384 -10.90 -0.95 -6.34
C PHE A 384 -11.97 -1.16 -7.41
N SER A 385 -12.64 -2.31 -7.41
CA SER A 385 -13.72 -2.63 -8.36
C SER A 385 -14.88 -1.64 -8.29
N VAL A 386 -15.25 -1.20 -7.08
CA VAL A 386 -16.32 -0.21 -6.85
C VAL A 386 -15.84 1.19 -7.18
N GLY A 387 -14.67 1.58 -6.67
CA GLY A 387 -14.20 2.95 -6.75
C GLY A 387 -13.82 3.38 -8.17
N MET A 388 -13.26 2.45 -8.95
CA MET A 388 -12.82 2.74 -10.33
C MET A 388 -13.93 2.68 -11.37
N ARG A 389 -15.11 2.20 -11.02
CA ARG A 389 -16.21 1.95 -11.94
C ARG A 389 -16.67 3.20 -12.70
N GLU A 390 -16.71 4.34 -12.01
CA GLU A 390 -17.16 5.63 -12.56
C GLU A 390 -15.99 6.52 -13.01
N VAL A 391 -14.76 6.02 -12.88
CA VAL A 391 -13.54 6.76 -13.27
C VAL A 391 -13.31 6.62 -14.77
N PRO A 392 -13.18 7.74 -15.49
CA PRO A 392 -12.83 7.70 -16.92
C PRO A 392 -11.49 7.00 -17.13
N PRO A 393 -11.35 6.13 -18.15
CA PRO A 393 -10.09 5.39 -18.41
C PRO A 393 -8.86 6.30 -18.53
N GLN A 394 -9.05 7.52 -19.06
CA GLN A 394 -7.98 8.52 -19.24
C GLN A 394 -7.46 9.12 -17.92
N LEU A 395 -8.17 8.92 -16.81
CA LEU A 395 -7.84 9.43 -15.49
C LEU A 395 -7.49 8.31 -14.49
N SER A 396 -7.38 7.07 -14.98
CA SER A 396 -7.16 5.90 -14.13
C SER A 396 -5.79 5.93 -13.43
N GLY A 397 -4.77 6.53 -14.03
CA GLY A 397 -3.45 6.70 -13.45
C GLY A 397 -3.46 7.67 -12.26
N VAL A 398 -4.02 8.88 -12.45
CA VAL A 398 -4.12 9.84 -11.33
C VAL A 398 -5.08 9.35 -10.25
N ALA A 399 -6.14 8.63 -10.61
CA ALA A 399 -7.04 8.00 -9.65
C ALA A 399 -6.29 6.94 -8.81
N SER A 400 -5.52 6.07 -9.45
CA SER A 400 -4.65 5.10 -8.77
C SER A 400 -3.63 5.79 -7.85
N GLY A 401 -2.92 6.78 -8.35
CA GLY A 401 -1.96 7.56 -7.57
C GLY A 401 -2.60 8.19 -6.33
N THR A 402 -3.80 8.75 -6.47
CA THR A 402 -4.54 9.36 -5.35
C THR A 402 -4.90 8.31 -4.30
N VAL A 403 -5.47 7.17 -4.69
CA VAL A 403 -5.85 6.09 -3.75
C VAL A 403 -4.63 5.54 -3.01
N ASN A 404 -3.55 5.28 -3.73
CA ASN A 404 -2.32 4.79 -3.09
C ASN A 404 -1.73 5.83 -2.12
N THR A 405 -1.71 7.12 -2.50
CA THR A 405 -1.22 8.18 -1.60
C THR A 405 -2.05 8.27 -0.31
N VAL A 406 -3.38 8.27 -0.41
CA VAL A 406 -4.22 8.35 0.80
C VAL A 406 -4.13 7.08 1.65
N GLN A 407 -3.91 5.92 1.04
CA GLN A 407 -3.68 4.67 1.76
C GLN A 407 -2.34 4.71 2.53
N GLU A 408 -1.26 5.20 1.91
CA GLU A 408 0.03 5.41 2.57
C GLU A 408 -0.08 6.42 3.72
N LEU A 409 -0.77 7.55 3.51
CA LEU A 409 -1.05 8.51 4.57
C LEU A 409 -1.83 7.87 5.73
N GLY A 410 -2.79 6.99 5.44
CA GLY A 410 -3.49 6.21 6.45
C GLY A 410 -2.55 5.36 7.30
N GLY A 411 -1.60 4.68 6.67
CA GLY A 411 -0.57 3.89 7.35
C GLY A 411 0.37 4.74 8.23
N LEU A 412 0.80 5.89 7.73
CA LEU A 412 1.64 6.83 8.48
C LEU A 412 0.91 7.43 9.68
N LEU A 413 -0.37 7.77 9.52
CA LEU A 413 -1.23 8.22 10.62
C LEU A 413 -1.39 7.14 11.70
N ALA A 414 -1.49 5.87 11.30
CA ALA A 414 -1.52 4.75 12.24
C ALA A 414 -0.23 4.65 13.05
N SER A 415 0.92 4.69 12.38
CA SER A 415 2.24 4.65 13.03
C SER A 415 2.38 5.78 14.05
N ALA A 416 2.01 7.00 13.66
CA ALA A 416 2.03 8.17 14.52
C ALA A 416 1.09 8.02 15.74
N ALA A 417 -0.16 7.59 15.52
CA ALA A 417 -1.14 7.40 16.59
C ALA A 417 -0.70 6.31 17.59
N ILE A 418 -0.14 5.22 17.09
CA ILE A 418 0.36 4.12 17.91
C ILE A 418 1.57 4.54 18.71
N GLY A 419 2.51 5.29 18.10
CA GLY A 419 3.66 5.87 18.80
C GLY A 419 3.23 6.71 19.99
N VAL A 420 2.25 7.61 19.79
CA VAL A 420 1.68 8.43 20.88
C VAL A 420 1.04 7.54 21.97
N VAL A 421 0.26 6.52 21.60
CA VAL A 421 -0.36 5.60 22.58
C VAL A 421 0.71 4.90 23.41
N LEU A 422 1.79 4.42 22.77
CA LEU A 422 2.88 3.75 23.46
C LEU A 422 3.62 4.72 24.39
N GLN A 423 3.93 5.95 23.94
CA GLN A 423 4.56 6.98 24.76
C GLN A 423 3.72 7.32 26.01
N VAL A 424 2.44 7.61 25.83
CA VAL A 424 1.55 7.99 26.93
C VAL A 424 1.39 6.84 27.95
N ARG A 425 1.30 5.61 27.48
CA ARG A 425 1.07 4.44 28.33
C ARG A 425 2.34 3.91 29.02
N LEU A 426 3.48 4.00 28.35
CA LEU A 426 4.75 3.49 28.89
C LEU A 426 5.52 4.55 29.70
N GLY A 427 5.20 5.83 29.54
CA GLY A 427 5.84 6.95 30.23
C GLY A 427 7.24 7.29 29.73
N GLU A 428 7.74 8.43 30.14
CA GLU A 428 9.13 8.85 29.88
C GLU A 428 10.10 7.95 30.68
N GLY A 429 11.09 7.37 30.03
CA GLY A 429 12.12 6.55 30.65
C GLY A 429 12.13 5.06 30.25
N ARG A 430 11.33 4.67 29.27
CA ARG A 430 11.34 3.31 28.71
C ARG A 430 11.67 3.34 27.22
N ASN A 431 12.55 2.45 26.80
CA ASN A 431 12.88 2.32 25.37
C ASN A 431 11.71 1.69 24.61
N ILE A 432 10.97 2.50 23.85
CA ILE A 432 9.78 2.06 23.08
C ILE A 432 10.14 0.98 22.07
N ALA A 433 11.33 1.05 21.46
CA ALA A 433 11.76 0.10 20.44
C ALA A 433 12.06 -1.29 20.99
N THR A 434 12.51 -1.39 22.24
CA THR A 434 12.85 -2.66 22.89
C THR A 434 11.86 -3.09 23.96
N GLY A 435 10.96 -2.20 24.37
CA GLY A 435 10.01 -2.43 25.46
C GLY A 435 10.68 -2.63 26.83
N ARG A 436 11.99 -2.38 26.95
CA ARG A 436 12.76 -2.60 28.18
C ARG A 436 12.87 -1.31 28.99
N PRO A 437 12.87 -1.40 30.34
CA PRO A 437 13.19 -0.26 31.19
C PRO A 437 14.58 0.28 30.84
N VAL A 438 14.73 1.61 30.71
CA VAL A 438 16.05 2.24 30.64
C VAL A 438 16.74 1.98 31.96
N GLU A 439 17.95 1.43 31.93
CA GLU A 439 18.70 0.94 33.08
C GLU A 439 18.84 2.01 34.19
N ALA A 440 18.04 1.85 35.23
CA ALA A 440 18.44 2.26 36.57
C ALA A 440 19.11 1.04 37.21
N ALA A 441 20.33 1.21 37.70
CA ALA A 441 21.22 0.20 38.25
C ALA A 441 20.50 -0.93 39.01
N GLY A 442 20.43 -2.14 38.41
CA GLY A 442 19.97 -3.36 39.07
C GLY A 442 19.07 -4.22 38.14
N ARG A 443 19.12 -5.54 38.32
CA ARG A 443 18.21 -6.47 37.65
C ARG A 443 16.76 -6.13 38.05
N PRO A 444 15.82 -5.91 37.10
CA PRO A 444 14.44 -5.61 37.44
C PRO A 444 13.84 -6.75 38.27
N THR A 445 13.05 -6.43 39.29
CA THR A 445 12.30 -7.43 40.04
C THR A 445 11.24 -8.09 39.17
N GLN A 446 10.86 -9.34 39.47
CA GLN A 446 9.81 -10.06 38.74
C GLN A 446 8.51 -9.24 38.71
N ALA A 447 8.11 -8.63 39.82
CA ALA A 447 6.93 -7.77 39.88
C ALA A 447 7.01 -6.54 38.94
N ALA A 448 8.20 -5.96 38.74
CA ALA A 448 8.40 -4.85 37.82
C ALA A 448 8.29 -5.31 36.36
N LEU A 449 8.76 -6.52 36.04
CA LEU A 449 8.61 -7.14 34.74
C LEU A 449 7.13 -7.45 34.44
N ASP A 450 6.41 -8.03 35.39
CA ASP A 450 4.98 -8.35 35.24
C ASP A 450 4.14 -7.08 35.04
N ALA A 451 4.38 -6.04 35.83
CA ALA A 451 3.75 -4.74 35.69
C ALA A 451 4.05 -4.08 34.33
N PHE A 452 5.27 -4.24 33.82
CA PHE A 452 5.65 -3.78 32.49
C PHE A 452 4.91 -4.54 31.39
N HIS A 453 4.83 -5.87 31.46
CA HIS A 453 4.11 -6.70 30.50
C HIS A 453 2.62 -6.37 30.47
N GLU A 454 1.98 -6.13 31.62
CA GLU A 454 0.59 -5.70 31.69
C GLU A 454 0.37 -4.31 31.08
N THR A 455 1.25 -3.35 31.39
CA THR A 455 1.17 -2.00 30.83
C THR A 455 1.32 -2.01 29.30
N LEU A 456 2.30 -2.78 28.81
CA LEU A 456 2.53 -2.93 27.36
C LEU A 456 1.37 -3.65 26.68
N ALA A 457 0.86 -4.74 27.23
CA ALA A 457 -0.33 -5.43 26.72
C ALA A 457 -1.55 -4.50 26.70
N GLY A 458 -1.72 -3.66 27.72
CA GLY A 458 -2.76 -2.62 27.78
C GLY A 458 -2.62 -1.56 26.66
N ALA A 459 -1.40 -1.09 26.40
CA ALA A 459 -1.11 -0.14 25.32
C ALA A 459 -1.41 -0.76 23.93
N ILE A 460 -1.04 -2.01 23.73
CA ILE A 460 -1.31 -2.77 22.50
C ILE A 460 -2.81 -2.97 22.30
N ARG A 461 -3.55 -3.31 23.37
CA ARG A 461 -5.01 -3.42 23.35
C ARG A 461 -5.66 -2.13 22.88
N VAL A 462 -5.26 -0.98 23.44
CA VAL A 462 -5.78 0.34 23.04
C VAL A 462 -5.46 0.61 21.56
N SER A 463 -4.24 0.33 21.11
CA SER A 463 -3.84 0.48 19.70
C SER A 463 -4.72 -0.34 18.76
N MET A 464 -5.02 -1.59 19.09
CA MET A 464 -5.89 -2.46 18.30
C MET A 464 -7.35 -1.99 18.30
N VAL A 465 -7.85 -1.48 19.43
CA VAL A 465 -9.21 -0.92 19.53
C VAL A 465 -9.35 0.35 18.65
N ILE A 466 -8.34 1.21 18.63
CA ILE A 466 -8.33 2.39 17.73
C ILE A 466 -8.42 1.94 16.27
N GLN A 467 -7.62 0.97 15.88
CA GLN A 467 -7.63 0.43 14.51
C GLN A 467 -8.97 -0.22 14.16
N MET A 468 -9.54 -1.00 15.09
CA MET A 468 -10.89 -1.56 14.96
C MET A 468 -11.92 -0.46 14.71
N ALA A 469 -11.88 0.62 15.48
CA ALA A 469 -12.82 1.74 15.34
C ALA A 469 -12.66 2.47 13.99
N VAL A 470 -11.42 2.70 13.55
CA VAL A 470 -11.13 3.33 12.25
C VAL A 470 -11.62 2.45 11.09
N LEU A 471 -11.42 1.13 11.15
CA LEU A 471 -11.92 0.20 10.13
C LEU A 471 -13.45 0.11 10.16
N ALA A 472 -14.07 0.15 11.33
CA ALA A 472 -15.53 0.21 11.47
C ALA A 472 -16.09 1.49 10.81
N ALA A 473 -15.42 2.64 10.96
CA ALA A 473 -15.77 3.85 10.21
C ALA A 473 -15.65 3.66 8.70
N GLY A 474 -14.62 2.95 8.22
CA GLY A 474 -14.50 2.53 6.82
C GLY A 474 -15.68 1.65 6.36
N ALA A 475 -16.15 0.73 7.20
CA ALA A 475 -17.33 -0.09 6.91
C ALA A 475 -18.61 0.76 6.84
N LEU A 476 -18.77 1.77 7.70
CA LEU A 476 -19.88 2.73 7.61
C LEU A 476 -19.83 3.53 6.30
N CYS A 477 -18.63 3.95 5.85
CA CYS A 477 -18.46 4.58 4.53
C CYS A 477 -18.87 3.63 3.40
N ALA A 478 -18.55 2.32 3.50
CA ALA A 478 -18.93 1.33 2.50
C ALA A 478 -20.44 1.10 2.43
N LEU A 479 -21.20 1.26 3.53
CA LEU A 479 -22.66 1.24 3.51
C LEU A 479 -23.25 2.34 2.61
N ALA A 480 -22.60 3.49 2.55
CA ALA A 480 -23.04 4.64 1.74
C ALA A 480 -22.80 4.46 0.22
N ILE A 481 -22.08 3.41 -0.19
CA ILE A 481 -21.88 3.06 -1.60
C ILE A 481 -23.21 2.58 -2.21
N LYS A 482 -23.60 3.15 -3.35
CA LYS A 482 -24.79 2.69 -4.05
C LYS A 482 -24.53 1.32 -4.69
N PRO A 483 -25.51 0.39 -4.65
CA PRO A 483 -25.40 -0.86 -5.37
C PRO A 483 -25.19 -0.60 -6.88
N ALA A 484 -24.50 -1.51 -7.54
CA ALA A 484 -24.42 -1.48 -9.00
C ALA A 484 -25.83 -1.60 -9.59
N PRO A 485 -26.21 -0.83 -10.63
CA PRO A 485 -27.35 -1.21 -11.44
C PRO A 485 -27.12 -2.65 -11.94
N PRO A 486 -28.17 -3.48 -12.06
CA PRO A 486 -28.05 -4.76 -12.73
C PRO A 486 -27.36 -4.57 -14.07
N ALA A 487 -26.48 -5.50 -14.45
CA ALA A 487 -25.89 -5.49 -15.79
C ALA A 487 -27.06 -5.44 -16.77
N ALA A 488 -27.05 -4.44 -17.66
CA ALA A 488 -28.04 -4.39 -18.73
C ALA A 488 -27.97 -5.73 -19.46
N GLU A 489 -29.10 -6.45 -19.52
CA GLU A 489 -29.21 -7.65 -20.34
C GLU A 489 -28.67 -7.30 -21.73
N PRO A 490 -27.84 -8.18 -22.33
CA PRO A 490 -27.40 -7.96 -23.70
C PRO A 490 -28.66 -7.73 -24.55
N VAL A 491 -28.76 -6.52 -25.08
CA VAL A 491 -29.83 -6.20 -26.02
C VAL A 491 -29.80 -7.29 -27.07
N GLY A 492 -30.87 -8.12 -27.08
CA GLY A 492 -30.97 -9.25 -27.96
C GLY A 492 -30.62 -8.80 -29.38
N GLN A 493 -29.66 -9.47 -29.98
CA GLN A 493 -29.40 -9.26 -31.40
C GLN A 493 -30.75 -9.37 -32.12
N PRO A 494 -31.14 -8.41 -32.95
CA PRO A 494 -32.34 -8.57 -33.73
C PRO A 494 -32.18 -9.88 -34.50
N SER A 495 -33.12 -10.79 -34.30
CA SER A 495 -33.19 -12.03 -35.03
C SER A 495 -33.03 -11.70 -36.51
N SER A 496 -31.97 -12.25 -37.11
CA SER A 496 -31.77 -12.18 -38.56
C SER A 496 -33.04 -12.69 -39.22
N GLY A 497 -33.87 -11.74 -39.66
CA GLY A 497 -35.08 -12.09 -40.40
C GLY A 497 -34.70 -12.93 -41.61
N GLU A 498 -35.29 -14.10 -41.71
CA GLU A 498 -35.27 -14.92 -42.91
C GLU A 498 -35.67 -14.06 -44.10
N PRO A 499 -34.96 -14.12 -45.22
CA PRO A 499 -35.42 -13.47 -46.42
C PRO A 499 -36.72 -14.15 -46.87
N ARG A 500 -37.85 -13.41 -46.81
CA ARG A 500 -39.07 -13.82 -47.48
C ARG A 500 -38.77 -14.00 -48.97
N THR A 501 -38.77 -15.22 -49.42
CA THR A 501 -38.85 -15.55 -50.84
C THR A 501 -40.11 -14.92 -51.37
N ALA A 502 -39.97 -13.93 -52.27
CA ALA A 502 -41.08 -13.43 -53.07
C ALA A 502 -41.33 -14.48 -54.09
N ASP A 503 -42.49 -15.12 -54.01
CA ASP A 503 -43.09 -15.84 -55.15
C ASP A 503 -43.42 -14.83 -56.22
N VAL A 504 -42.85 -15.06 -57.40
CA VAL A 504 -43.19 -14.38 -58.65
C VAL A 504 -44.17 -15.30 -59.38
N ASP A 505 -45.42 -14.89 -59.49
CA ASP A 505 -46.36 -15.27 -60.58
C ASP A 505 -46.52 -14.13 -61.52
#